data_3645f58fc22a90776d337d7fcfb23815
#
_entry.id   3645f58fc22a90776d337d7fcfb23815
#
_cell.length_a   1.000
_cell.length_b   1.000
_cell.length_c   1.000
_cell.angle_alpha   90.00
_cell.angle_beta   90.00
_cell.angle_gamma   90.00
#
_symmetry.space_group_name_H-M   'P 1'
#
loop_
_entity.id
_entity.type
_entity.pdbx_description
1 polymer ?
#
loop_
_entity_poly.entity_id
_entity_poly.type
_entity_poly.pdbx_seq_one_letter_code
_entity_poly.pdbx_strand_id
1 'polypeptide(L)'
;MSITTKQFQKETDLNPVWDFMVEIYDREKGGGVAAPFFEYALFSSWMDKSYVHLNRLWFDGSRVVGFVFNEAPVTDIYFKIRPGYEFLAEEMVDYAMKEMPDFDNKQRFMLFNGQEYLMEIAEKRGFTQQYDYEDRQFDFSKELNCELPEGFHFVKDADADPLKLAKCCWYGFNHHLDKGEFENWTAEDTSGEWTPAVSYKGILEDFRNPPPHSTYEYTVIIADENEEYACYSGMWWVPENHLAYMEPLCTVPQHRRKGLASAALTQHYRRLKPLGATHMTGGGDPSYEKIGYGKGIHWYCYARHK
;
A
#
# COMPACT_ATOMS: atom_id res chain seq x y z
N MET A 1 -19.24 27.92 5.10
CA MET A 1 -18.79 26.54 4.74
C MET A 1 -20.04 25.66 4.75
N SER A 2 -20.29 24.95 3.65
CA SER A 2 -21.41 23.99 3.58
C SER A 2 -20.78 22.60 3.34
N ILE A 3 -20.53 21.88 4.44
CA ILE A 3 -20.00 20.53 4.35
C ILE A 3 -21.09 19.59 3.86
N THR A 4 -20.77 18.84 2.82
CA THR A 4 -21.61 17.77 2.28
C THR A 4 -20.85 16.47 2.26
N THR A 5 -21.55 15.35 2.26
CA THR A 5 -20.92 14.02 2.26
C THR A 5 -21.55 13.12 1.23
N LYS A 6 -20.76 12.21 0.67
CA LYS A 6 -21.27 11.10 -0.16
C LYS A 6 -20.43 9.85 0.02
N GLN A 7 -21.03 8.70 -0.30
CA GLN A 7 -20.28 7.43 -0.38
C GLN A 7 -19.38 7.46 -1.61
N PHE A 8 -18.20 6.85 -1.46
CA PHE A 8 -17.21 6.72 -2.53
C PHE A 8 -17.74 5.86 -3.68
N GLN A 9 -17.56 6.36 -4.90
CA GLN A 9 -17.87 5.66 -6.14
C GLN A 9 -16.61 5.61 -7.00
N LYS A 10 -16.09 4.40 -7.26
CA LYS A 10 -14.82 4.20 -7.95
C LYS A 10 -14.73 4.97 -9.27
N GLU A 11 -15.80 4.95 -10.06
CA GLU A 11 -15.85 5.51 -11.42
C GLU A 11 -15.76 7.03 -11.45
N THR A 12 -16.19 7.71 -10.39
CA THR A 12 -16.28 9.17 -10.34
C THR A 12 -15.33 9.81 -9.34
N ASP A 13 -14.92 9.08 -8.31
CA ASP A 13 -14.24 9.65 -7.16
C ASP A 13 -12.77 9.26 -7.05
N LEU A 14 -12.31 8.32 -7.86
CA LEU A 14 -10.92 7.85 -7.78
C LEU A 14 -9.92 9.00 -8.00
N ASN A 15 -10.07 9.77 -9.11
CA ASN A 15 -9.20 10.91 -9.38
C ASN A 15 -9.33 12.01 -8.31
N PRO A 16 -10.54 12.47 -7.91
CA PRO A 16 -10.68 13.40 -6.80
C PRO A 16 -10.04 12.96 -5.48
N VAL A 17 -10.08 11.66 -5.16
CA VAL A 17 -9.39 11.11 -3.97
C VAL A 17 -7.88 11.12 -4.16
N TRP A 18 -7.40 10.70 -5.33
CA TRP A 18 -5.99 10.76 -5.67
C TRP A 18 -5.43 12.17 -5.52
N ASP A 19 -6.05 13.15 -6.20
CA ASP A 19 -5.64 14.55 -6.16
C ASP A 19 -5.65 15.11 -4.73
N PHE A 20 -6.70 14.77 -3.95
CA PHE A 20 -6.79 15.15 -2.55
C PHE A 20 -5.65 14.59 -1.71
N MET A 21 -5.34 13.29 -1.86
CA MET A 21 -4.28 12.64 -1.08
C MET A 21 -2.88 13.15 -1.49
N VAL A 22 -2.67 13.42 -2.78
CA VAL A 22 -1.43 14.04 -3.28
C VAL A 22 -1.28 15.46 -2.73
N GLU A 23 -2.36 16.26 -2.73
CA GLU A 23 -2.33 17.66 -2.26
C GLU A 23 -2.01 17.77 -0.75
N ILE A 24 -2.52 16.84 0.07
CA ILE A 24 -2.32 16.89 1.52
C ILE A 24 -1.14 16.04 2.02
N TYR A 25 -0.41 15.41 1.12
CA TYR A 25 0.77 14.66 1.49
C TYR A 25 1.84 15.60 2.07
N ASP A 26 2.38 15.24 3.22
CA ASP A 26 3.43 16.00 3.90
C ASP A 26 4.46 15.03 4.49
N ARG A 27 5.63 14.97 3.86
CA ARG A 27 6.72 14.10 4.29
C ARG A 27 7.16 14.37 5.73
N GLU A 28 7.22 15.65 6.14
CA GLU A 28 7.74 16.08 7.44
C GLU A 28 6.77 15.72 8.59
N LYS A 29 5.48 15.66 8.30
CA LYS A 29 4.43 15.27 9.24
C LYS A 29 4.09 13.79 9.18
N GLY A 30 5.07 12.97 8.81
CA GLY A 30 4.89 11.55 8.68
C GLY A 30 4.23 11.11 7.36
N GLY A 31 3.97 12.06 6.45
CA GLY A 31 3.42 11.79 5.12
C GLY A 31 2.01 11.21 5.11
N GLY A 32 1.67 10.45 6.10
CA GLY A 32 0.41 9.71 6.18
C GLY A 32 0.26 8.69 5.05
N VAL A 33 -0.93 8.19 4.89
CA VAL A 33 -1.29 7.30 3.78
C VAL A 33 -1.15 8.07 2.46
N ALA A 34 -0.21 7.65 1.62
CA ALA A 34 -0.01 8.23 0.29
C ALA A 34 -1.12 7.79 -0.70
N ALA A 35 -1.32 8.55 -1.77
CA ALA A 35 -2.35 8.22 -2.77
C ALA A 35 -2.16 6.81 -3.38
N PRO A 36 -0.95 6.36 -3.72
CA PRO A 36 -0.72 5.01 -4.20
C PRO A 36 -1.19 3.89 -3.27
N PHE A 37 -1.09 4.07 -1.96
CA PHE A 37 -1.57 3.08 -0.99
C PHE A 37 -3.05 2.72 -1.22
N PHE A 38 -3.91 3.72 -1.31
CA PHE A 38 -5.34 3.50 -1.53
C PHE A 38 -5.62 2.87 -2.89
N GLU A 39 -4.99 3.39 -3.95
CA GLU A 39 -5.23 2.90 -5.30
C GLU A 39 -4.70 1.47 -5.48
N TYR A 40 -3.50 1.17 -4.98
CA TYR A 40 -2.94 -0.18 -4.99
C TYR A 40 -3.87 -1.18 -4.32
N ALA A 41 -4.34 -0.90 -3.09
CA ALA A 41 -5.26 -1.77 -2.39
C ALA A 41 -6.57 -1.94 -3.17
N LEU A 42 -7.17 -0.85 -3.65
CA LEU A 42 -8.45 -0.86 -4.37
C LEU A 42 -8.42 -1.72 -5.64
N PHE A 43 -7.29 -1.77 -6.35
CA PHE A 43 -7.16 -2.56 -7.57
C PHE A 43 -6.65 -3.98 -7.30
N SER A 44 -5.99 -4.24 -6.20
CA SER A 44 -5.44 -5.55 -5.86
C SER A 44 -6.53 -6.62 -5.74
N SER A 45 -6.22 -7.84 -6.20
CA SER A 45 -7.14 -8.99 -6.13
C SER A 45 -7.29 -9.56 -4.72
N TRP A 46 -6.37 -9.26 -3.80
CA TRP A 46 -6.41 -9.72 -2.41
C TRP A 46 -7.36 -8.91 -1.53
N MET A 47 -7.75 -7.69 -1.94
CA MET A 47 -8.68 -6.84 -1.18
C MET A 47 -10.13 -7.34 -1.32
N ASP A 48 -10.83 -7.47 -0.21
CA ASP A 48 -12.28 -7.63 -0.20
C ASP A 48 -12.97 -6.32 -0.56
N LYS A 49 -13.48 -6.26 -1.78
CA LYS A 49 -14.10 -5.05 -2.35
C LYS A 49 -15.58 -4.88 -1.99
N SER A 50 -16.18 -5.84 -1.28
CA SER A 50 -17.61 -5.79 -0.93
C SER A 50 -17.96 -4.61 -0.03
N TYR A 51 -17.00 -4.06 0.70
CA TYR A 51 -17.19 -2.93 1.62
C TYR A 51 -16.71 -1.58 1.09
N VAL A 52 -16.18 -1.52 -0.13
CA VAL A 52 -15.69 -0.24 -0.73
C VAL A 52 -16.78 0.82 -0.80
N HIS A 53 -18.04 0.42 -0.97
CA HIS A 53 -19.19 1.30 -0.98
C HIS A 53 -19.45 2.02 0.36
N LEU A 54 -18.84 1.57 1.46
CA LEU A 54 -18.90 2.22 2.78
C LEU A 54 -17.82 3.30 2.94
N ASN A 55 -16.84 3.37 2.07
CA ASN A 55 -15.90 4.48 2.07
C ASN A 55 -16.65 5.79 1.83
N ARG A 56 -16.28 6.86 2.54
CA ARG A 56 -17.04 8.11 2.53
C ARG A 56 -16.17 9.34 2.38
N LEU A 57 -16.66 10.27 1.60
CA LEU A 57 -16.03 11.54 1.31
C LEU A 57 -16.79 12.70 1.97
N TRP A 58 -16.04 13.70 2.44
CA TRP A 58 -16.53 15.01 2.90
C TRP A 58 -16.05 16.08 1.95
N PHE A 59 -16.93 17.02 1.63
CA PHE A 59 -16.69 18.10 0.68
C PHE A 59 -16.97 19.45 1.30
N ASP A 60 -16.15 20.47 0.99
CA ASP A 60 -16.52 21.88 1.10
C ASP A 60 -16.65 22.44 -0.33
N GLY A 61 -17.90 22.68 -0.75
CA GLY A 61 -18.23 22.91 -2.15
C GLY A 61 -17.89 21.69 -3.01
N SER A 62 -16.98 21.85 -3.96
CA SER A 62 -16.47 20.75 -4.82
C SER A 62 -15.17 20.12 -4.33
N ARG A 63 -14.58 20.66 -3.27
CA ARG A 63 -13.25 20.24 -2.78
C ARG A 63 -13.38 19.11 -1.78
N VAL A 64 -12.65 18.02 -1.97
CA VAL A 64 -12.55 16.96 -0.97
C VAL A 64 -11.77 17.46 0.24
N VAL A 65 -12.35 17.33 1.43
CA VAL A 65 -11.75 17.79 2.70
C VAL A 65 -11.60 16.68 3.74
N GLY A 66 -12.26 15.54 3.51
CA GLY A 66 -12.14 14.36 4.36
C GLY A 66 -12.45 13.08 3.60
N PHE A 67 -11.81 11.99 4.01
CA PHE A 67 -12.02 10.65 3.47
C PHE A 67 -11.83 9.60 4.55
N VAL A 68 -12.83 8.74 4.73
CA VAL A 68 -12.77 7.54 5.56
C VAL A 68 -12.82 6.34 4.64
N PHE A 69 -11.86 5.44 4.77
CA PHE A 69 -11.80 4.26 3.93
C PHE A 69 -11.26 3.05 4.68
N ASN A 70 -11.55 1.89 4.15
CA ASN A 70 -11.03 0.62 4.63
C ASN A 70 -10.04 0.01 3.66
N GLU A 71 -9.15 -0.80 4.20
CA GLU A 71 -8.28 -1.70 3.47
C GLU A 71 -8.55 -3.15 3.91
N ALA A 72 -8.18 -4.12 3.10
CA ALA A 72 -8.28 -5.52 3.48
C ALA A 72 -7.13 -5.93 4.44
N PRO A 73 -7.37 -6.79 5.42
CA PRO A 73 -8.70 -7.29 5.78
C PRO A 73 -9.58 -6.13 6.28
N VAL A 74 -10.85 -6.22 6.03
CA VAL A 74 -11.88 -5.17 6.18
C VAL A 74 -11.85 -4.37 7.50
N THR A 75 -11.08 -4.80 8.45
CA THR A 75 -10.99 -4.20 9.80
C THR A 75 -10.14 -2.95 9.90
N ASP A 76 -9.28 -2.67 8.93
CA ASP A 76 -8.37 -1.53 9.01
C ASP A 76 -9.02 -0.31 8.37
N ILE A 77 -9.33 0.68 9.22
CA ILE A 77 -10.03 1.90 8.84
C ILE A 77 -9.05 3.07 8.95
N TYR A 78 -8.97 3.84 7.88
CA TYR A 78 -8.07 4.97 7.72
C TYR A 78 -8.85 6.29 7.59
N PHE A 79 -8.22 7.36 8.06
CA PHE A 79 -8.77 8.71 8.00
C PHE A 79 -7.80 9.63 7.28
N LYS A 80 -8.31 10.37 6.32
CA LYS A 80 -7.60 11.51 5.70
C LYS A 80 -8.43 12.76 5.92
N ILE A 81 -7.82 13.77 6.52
CA ILE A 81 -8.46 15.06 6.80
C ILE A 81 -7.53 16.15 6.28
N ARG A 82 -8.09 17.06 5.50
CA ARG A 82 -7.38 18.24 5.00
C ARG A 82 -6.98 19.14 6.16
N PRO A 83 -5.75 19.66 6.22
CA PRO A 83 -5.36 20.66 7.22
C PRO A 83 -6.34 21.84 7.28
N GLY A 84 -6.78 22.18 8.48
CA GLY A 84 -7.79 23.19 8.75
C GLY A 84 -9.24 22.66 8.78
N TYR A 85 -9.45 21.35 8.55
CA TYR A 85 -10.75 20.69 8.64
C TYR A 85 -10.81 19.63 9.75
N GLU A 86 -9.91 19.70 10.72
CA GLU A 86 -9.83 18.77 11.86
C GLU A 86 -11.12 18.74 12.69
N PHE A 87 -11.95 19.79 12.60
CA PHE A 87 -13.27 19.85 13.23
C PHE A 87 -14.26 18.78 12.72
N LEU A 88 -13.96 18.14 11.57
CA LEU A 88 -14.73 17.02 11.03
C LEU A 88 -14.40 15.69 11.72
N ALA A 89 -13.33 15.61 12.49
CA ALA A 89 -12.80 14.38 13.03
C ALA A 89 -13.81 13.58 13.86
N GLU A 90 -14.57 14.24 14.73
CA GLU A 90 -15.59 13.56 15.55
C GLU A 90 -16.70 12.95 14.67
N GLU A 91 -17.21 13.68 13.70
CA GLU A 91 -18.22 13.18 12.75
C GLU A 91 -17.69 11.98 11.94
N MET A 92 -16.43 12.07 11.48
CA MET A 92 -15.80 11.00 10.70
C MET A 92 -15.56 9.73 11.54
N VAL A 93 -15.16 9.88 12.80
CA VAL A 93 -15.02 8.77 13.74
C VAL A 93 -16.39 8.14 14.05
N ASP A 94 -17.41 8.95 14.33
CA ASP A 94 -18.76 8.46 14.61
C ASP A 94 -19.35 7.73 13.38
N TYR A 95 -19.08 8.25 12.16
CA TYR A 95 -19.42 7.54 10.92
C TYR A 95 -18.72 6.19 10.83
N ALA A 96 -17.41 6.15 11.02
CA ALA A 96 -16.62 4.91 10.95
C ALA A 96 -17.14 3.87 11.95
N MET A 97 -17.42 4.29 13.17
CA MET A 97 -17.95 3.41 14.23
C MET A 97 -19.29 2.79 13.87
N LYS A 98 -20.15 3.54 13.18
CA LYS A 98 -21.52 3.12 12.88
C LYS A 98 -21.61 2.30 11.59
N GLU A 99 -20.95 2.74 10.53
CA GLU A 99 -21.16 2.25 9.17
C GLU A 99 -20.03 1.34 8.65
N MET A 100 -18.79 1.55 9.12
CA MET A 100 -17.67 0.74 8.65
C MET A 100 -17.70 -0.66 9.28
N PRO A 101 -17.22 -1.67 8.53
CA PRO A 101 -17.28 -3.06 8.97
C PRO A 101 -16.40 -3.33 10.20
N ASP A 102 -16.71 -4.44 10.85
CA ASP A 102 -15.86 -5.04 11.87
C ASP A 102 -15.50 -6.48 11.45
N PHE A 103 -14.48 -7.01 12.09
CA PHE A 103 -14.09 -8.40 11.98
C PHE A 103 -14.00 -8.99 13.38
N ASP A 104 -14.65 -10.13 13.62
CA ASP A 104 -14.77 -10.75 14.95
C ASP A 104 -15.26 -9.78 16.05
N ASN A 105 -16.26 -8.96 15.72
CA ASN A 105 -16.78 -7.89 16.58
C ASN A 105 -15.73 -6.86 17.00
N LYS A 106 -14.68 -6.68 16.22
CA LYS A 106 -13.59 -5.76 16.49
C LYS A 106 -13.40 -4.78 15.35
N GLN A 107 -13.46 -3.48 15.63
CA GLN A 107 -13.08 -2.42 14.72
C GLN A 107 -11.65 -1.94 15.03
N ARG A 108 -10.88 -1.64 13.99
CA ARG A 108 -9.52 -1.09 14.11
C ARG A 108 -9.39 0.21 13.34
N PHE A 109 -8.81 1.21 14.00
CA PHE A 109 -8.38 2.46 13.38
C PHE A 109 -6.86 2.42 13.24
N MET A 110 -6.38 2.65 12.05
CA MET A 110 -4.97 2.79 11.76
C MET A 110 -4.66 4.29 11.67
N LEU A 111 -4.05 4.79 12.73
CA LEU A 111 -3.71 6.20 12.89
C LEU A 111 -2.19 6.36 12.84
N PHE A 112 -1.71 7.56 12.57
CA PHE A 112 -0.27 7.82 12.47
C PHE A 112 0.10 9.14 13.16
N ASN A 113 1.39 9.33 13.40
CA ASN A 113 1.93 10.57 13.95
C ASN A 113 1.45 11.79 13.13
N GLY A 114 0.93 12.80 13.82
CA GLY A 114 0.22 13.94 13.24
C GLY A 114 -1.32 13.82 13.26
N GLN A 115 -1.85 12.68 13.74
CA GLN A 115 -3.28 12.47 13.95
C GLN A 115 -3.63 12.30 15.45
N GLU A 116 -2.90 12.92 16.35
CA GLU A 116 -3.10 12.82 17.80
C GLU A 116 -4.52 13.21 18.21
N TYR A 117 -5.14 14.16 17.51
CA TYR A 117 -6.53 14.57 17.73
C TYR A 117 -7.53 13.42 17.42
N LEU A 118 -7.24 12.57 16.43
CA LEU A 118 -8.06 11.37 16.15
C LEU A 118 -7.84 10.30 17.22
N MET A 119 -6.61 10.14 17.73
CA MET A 119 -6.29 9.21 18.81
C MET A 119 -7.08 9.58 20.07
N GLU A 120 -7.10 10.86 20.45
CA GLU A 120 -7.89 11.36 21.59
C GLU A 120 -9.40 11.09 21.42
N ILE A 121 -9.93 11.28 20.21
CA ILE A 121 -11.34 11.00 19.93
C ILE A 121 -11.61 9.50 20.02
N ALA A 122 -10.73 8.66 19.43
CA ALA A 122 -10.85 7.21 19.48
C ALA A 122 -10.87 6.70 20.94
N GLU A 123 -9.96 7.20 21.78
CA GLU A 123 -9.91 6.86 23.20
C GLU A 123 -11.21 7.26 23.93
N LYS A 124 -11.74 8.46 23.70
CA LYS A 124 -13.03 8.91 24.25
C LYS A 124 -14.21 8.03 23.79
N ARG A 125 -14.08 7.37 22.65
CA ARG A 125 -15.07 6.42 22.11
C ARG A 125 -14.82 4.96 22.51
N GLY A 126 -13.86 4.70 23.41
CA GLY A 126 -13.59 3.38 23.99
C GLY A 126 -12.63 2.52 23.17
N PHE A 127 -11.91 3.09 22.19
CA PHE A 127 -10.79 2.42 21.55
C PHE A 127 -9.57 2.44 22.47
N THR A 128 -8.76 1.41 22.37
CA THR A 128 -7.48 1.31 23.09
C THR A 128 -6.36 0.98 22.11
N GLN A 129 -5.20 1.59 22.32
CA GLN A 129 -4.02 1.25 21.54
C GLN A 129 -3.64 -0.21 21.78
N GLN A 130 -3.45 -0.96 20.70
CA GLN A 130 -3.09 -2.38 20.75
C GLN A 130 -1.60 -2.60 20.49
N TYR A 131 -1.09 -1.95 19.48
CA TYR A 131 0.32 -1.96 19.08
C TYR A 131 0.64 -0.70 18.28
N ASP A 132 1.91 -0.49 18.06
CA ASP A 132 2.44 0.52 17.16
C ASP A 132 3.62 -0.06 16.37
N TYR A 133 3.93 0.55 15.25
CA TYR A 133 5.09 0.20 14.44
C TYR A 133 5.51 1.38 13.58
N GLU A 134 6.71 1.31 13.05
CA GLU A 134 7.27 2.36 12.22
C GLU A 134 7.61 1.83 10.84
N ASP A 135 6.99 2.38 9.81
CA ASP A 135 7.45 2.22 8.44
C ASP A 135 8.71 3.04 8.22
N ARG A 136 9.57 2.51 7.36
CA ARG A 136 10.86 3.11 7.06
C ARG A 136 10.79 3.96 5.81
N GLN A 137 11.71 4.93 5.71
CA GLN A 137 11.85 5.78 4.54
C GLN A 137 13.32 5.98 4.19
N PHE A 138 13.65 5.87 2.91
CA PHE A 138 14.99 6.16 2.41
C PHE A 138 15.06 7.60 1.89
N ASP A 139 16.01 8.37 2.40
CA ASP A 139 16.28 9.74 1.95
C ASP A 139 17.28 9.74 0.78
N PHE A 140 16.90 10.31 -0.36
CA PHE A 140 17.71 10.34 -1.57
C PHE A 140 18.87 11.34 -1.51
N SER A 141 19.02 12.11 -0.43
CA SER A 141 20.27 12.83 -0.14
C SER A 141 21.42 11.87 0.19
N LYS A 142 21.08 10.65 0.63
CA LYS A 142 22.03 9.55 0.81
C LYS A 142 22.25 8.79 -0.49
N GLU A 143 23.26 7.96 -0.53
CA GLU A 143 23.48 7.03 -1.62
C GLU A 143 22.98 5.62 -1.26
N LEU A 144 22.31 4.98 -2.22
CA LEU A 144 21.94 3.58 -2.18
C LEU A 144 22.66 2.87 -3.31
N ASN A 145 23.57 1.97 -2.96
CA ASN A 145 24.42 1.28 -3.94
C ASN A 145 24.66 -0.18 -3.53
N CYS A 146 23.63 -1.02 -3.78
CA CYS A 146 23.73 -2.46 -3.61
C CYS A 146 23.80 -3.11 -4.99
N GLU A 147 24.84 -3.87 -5.24
CA GLU A 147 25.02 -4.57 -6.52
C GLU A 147 24.09 -5.79 -6.60
N LEU A 148 23.67 -6.11 -7.83
CA LEU A 148 22.90 -7.31 -8.09
C LEU A 148 23.86 -8.53 -7.92
N PRO A 149 23.51 -9.53 -7.11
CA PRO A 149 24.33 -10.72 -6.93
C PRO A 149 24.55 -11.49 -8.23
N GLU A 150 25.69 -12.19 -8.33
CA GLU A 150 25.99 -13.09 -9.44
C GLU A 150 24.93 -14.20 -9.56
N GLY A 151 24.61 -14.62 -10.77
CA GLY A 151 23.56 -15.60 -11.06
C GLY A 151 22.14 -15.01 -11.12
N PHE A 152 22.00 -13.69 -11.04
CA PHE A 152 20.72 -12.99 -11.17
C PHE A 152 20.79 -11.88 -12.21
N HIS A 153 19.64 -11.56 -12.81
CA HIS A 153 19.52 -10.44 -13.74
C HIS A 153 18.19 -9.72 -13.61
N PHE A 154 18.16 -8.46 -14.03
CA PHE A 154 16.91 -7.70 -14.12
C PHE A 154 16.14 -8.10 -15.38
N VAL A 155 14.86 -8.41 -15.20
CA VAL A 155 13.91 -8.66 -16.30
C VAL A 155 13.52 -7.31 -16.90
N LYS A 156 13.46 -7.23 -18.22
CA LYS A 156 12.95 -6.03 -18.91
C LYS A 156 11.41 -6.00 -18.83
N ASP A 157 10.84 -4.81 -18.68
CA ASP A 157 9.39 -4.66 -18.52
C ASP A 157 8.60 -5.31 -19.68
N ALA A 158 9.10 -5.20 -20.92
CA ALA A 158 8.47 -5.82 -22.09
C ALA A 158 8.49 -7.37 -22.09
N ASP A 159 9.36 -7.97 -21.29
CA ASP A 159 9.55 -9.41 -21.20
C ASP A 159 8.90 -10.00 -19.93
N ALA A 160 8.19 -9.16 -19.15
CA ALA A 160 7.56 -9.60 -17.92
C ALA A 160 6.43 -10.61 -18.16
N ASP A 161 6.53 -11.77 -17.51
CA ASP A 161 5.55 -12.84 -17.56
C ASP A 161 4.63 -12.78 -16.33
N PRO A 162 3.32 -12.52 -16.49
CA PRO A 162 2.40 -12.39 -15.38
C PRO A 162 2.22 -13.68 -14.58
N LEU A 163 2.42 -14.87 -15.18
CA LEU A 163 2.34 -16.13 -14.46
C LEU A 163 3.55 -16.33 -13.56
N LYS A 164 4.76 -16.06 -14.06
CA LYS A 164 5.99 -16.08 -13.25
C LYS A 164 5.94 -15.05 -12.15
N LEU A 165 5.37 -13.86 -12.41
CA LEU A 165 5.21 -12.83 -11.40
C LEU A 165 4.22 -13.27 -10.31
N ALA A 166 3.07 -13.85 -10.67
CA ALA A 166 2.11 -14.38 -9.70
C ALA A 166 2.73 -15.45 -8.82
N LYS A 167 3.51 -16.36 -9.41
CA LYS A 167 4.27 -17.39 -8.67
C LYS A 167 5.29 -16.76 -7.71
N CYS A 168 6.06 -15.78 -8.17
CA CYS A 168 7.02 -15.05 -7.34
C CYS A 168 6.34 -14.38 -6.14
N CYS A 169 5.23 -13.67 -6.34
CA CYS A 169 4.46 -13.05 -5.27
C CYS A 169 3.89 -14.10 -4.30
N TRP A 170 3.32 -15.19 -4.81
CA TRP A 170 2.75 -16.25 -4.00
C TRP A 170 3.75 -16.82 -2.99
N TYR A 171 4.93 -17.20 -3.46
CA TYR A 171 6.00 -17.70 -2.60
C TYR A 171 6.68 -16.58 -1.81
N GLY A 172 6.88 -15.44 -2.43
CA GLY A 172 7.55 -14.29 -1.82
C GLY A 172 6.83 -13.73 -0.60
N PHE A 173 5.49 -13.77 -0.60
CA PHE A 173 4.64 -13.39 0.53
C PHE A 173 4.24 -14.56 1.43
N ASN A 174 4.81 -15.75 1.23
CA ASN A 174 4.55 -16.95 2.02
C ASN A 174 3.10 -17.49 1.95
N HIS A 175 2.31 -17.13 0.95
CA HIS A 175 0.92 -17.62 0.82
C HIS A 175 0.85 -19.15 0.74
N HIS A 176 1.90 -19.80 0.22
CA HIS A 176 1.99 -21.26 0.15
C HIS A 176 1.92 -21.96 1.52
N LEU A 177 2.29 -21.28 2.61
CA LEU A 177 2.25 -21.86 3.96
C LEU A 177 0.83 -22.10 4.46
N ASP A 178 -0.10 -21.21 4.08
CA ASP A 178 -1.48 -21.25 4.56
C ASP A 178 -2.48 -21.68 3.48
N LYS A 179 -2.15 -21.48 2.20
CA LYS A 179 -3.05 -21.65 1.05
C LYS A 179 -2.62 -22.76 0.08
N GLY A 180 -1.47 -23.39 0.32
CA GLY A 180 -0.91 -24.47 -0.50
C GLY A 180 -0.05 -24.00 -1.67
N GLU A 181 0.55 -24.95 -2.35
CA GLU A 181 1.51 -24.70 -3.42
C GLU A 181 0.86 -24.03 -4.63
N PHE A 182 1.59 -23.13 -5.30
CA PHE A 182 1.10 -22.42 -6.46
C PHE A 182 0.70 -23.36 -7.62
N GLU A 183 1.43 -24.43 -7.79
CA GLU A 183 1.22 -25.43 -8.84
C GLU A 183 -0.05 -26.26 -8.68
N ASN A 184 -0.69 -26.23 -7.51
CA ASN A 184 -1.92 -26.97 -7.23
C ASN A 184 -3.20 -26.26 -7.71
N TRP A 185 -3.08 -25.06 -8.29
CA TRP A 185 -4.22 -24.30 -8.75
C TRP A 185 -4.82 -24.86 -10.06
N THR A 186 -6.12 -24.64 -10.25
CA THR A 186 -6.79 -24.85 -11.51
C THR A 186 -7.45 -23.57 -12.00
N ALA A 187 -7.53 -23.36 -13.31
CA ALA A 187 -8.17 -22.17 -13.89
C ALA A 187 -9.67 -22.04 -13.57
N GLU A 188 -10.28 -23.11 -13.09
CA GLU A 188 -11.72 -23.22 -12.81
C GLU A 188 -12.08 -22.95 -11.34
N ASP A 189 -11.10 -22.51 -10.53
CA ASP A 189 -11.37 -22.18 -9.12
C ASP A 189 -12.40 -21.06 -9.01
N THR A 190 -13.55 -21.39 -8.45
CA THR A 190 -14.69 -20.50 -8.21
C THR A 190 -15.01 -20.35 -6.73
N SER A 191 -14.12 -20.77 -5.85
CA SER A 191 -14.34 -20.75 -4.38
C SER A 191 -14.56 -19.33 -3.82
N GLY A 192 -14.10 -18.31 -4.51
CA GLY A 192 -14.08 -16.93 -4.01
C GLY A 192 -12.99 -16.67 -2.96
N GLU A 193 -12.23 -17.70 -2.59
CA GLU A 193 -11.11 -17.58 -1.67
C GLU A 193 -9.84 -17.05 -2.38
N TRP A 194 -8.90 -16.55 -1.60
CA TRP A 194 -7.59 -16.18 -2.10
C TRP A 194 -6.79 -17.44 -2.44
N THR A 195 -6.66 -17.73 -3.74
CA THR A 195 -6.01 -18.91 -4.29
C THR A 195 -4.93 -18.50 -5.31
N PRO A 196 -4.03 -19.41 -5.73
CA PRO A 196 -3.10 -19.14 -6.82
C PRO A 196 -3.79 -18.64 -8.11
N ALA A 197 -4.95 -19.21 -8.44
CA ALA A 197 -5.72 -18.81 -9.61
C ALA A 197 -6.24 -17.38 -9.50
N VAL A 198 -6.75 -16.98 -8.34
CA VAL A 198 -7.23 -15.62 -8.06
C VAL A 198 -6.06 -14.63 -8.12
N SER A 199 -4.92 -14.99 -7.51
CA SER A 199 -3.69 -14.19 -7.54
C SER A 199 -3.21 -13.96 -8.99
N TYR A 200 -3.12 -15.01 -9.79
CA TYR A 200 -2.72 -14.91 -11.19
C TYR A 200 -3.68 -14.06 -12.03
N LYS A 201 -5.00 -14.27 -11.88
CA LYS A 201 -6.01 -13.48 -12.58
C LYS A 201 -5.90 -11.99 -12.24
N GLY A 202 -5.63 -11.66 -10.97
CA GLY A 202 -5.41 -10.27 -10.54
C GLY A 202 -4.21 -9.64 -11.22
N ILE A 203 -3.06 -10.28 -11.17
CA ILE A 203 -1.84 -9.79 -11.83
C ILE A 203 -2.02 -9.68 -13.34
N LEU A 204 -2.68 -10.65 -13.98
CA LEU A 204 -2.97 -10.59 -15.41
C LEU A 204 -3.90 -9.42 -15.75
N GLU A 205 -4.86 -9.11 -14.89
CA GLU A 205 -5.74 -7.93 -15.06
C GLU A 205 -4.96 -6.63 -14.94
N ASP A 206 -4.06 -6.51 -13.97
CA ASP A 206 -3.20 -5.34 -13.80
C ASP A 206 -2.29 -5.10 -15.01
N PHE A 207 -1.83 -6.15 -15.66
CA PHE A 207 -1.07 -6.05 -16.92
C PHE A 207 -1.92 -5.57 -18.12
N ARG A 208 -3.22 -5.90 -18.14
CA ARG A 208 -4.15 -5.54 -19.20
C ARG A 208 -4.76 -4.15 -19.01
N ASN A 209 -5.13 -3.87 -17.79
CA ASN A 209 -5.87 -2.69 -17.35
C ASN A 209 -5.22 -2.12 -16.08
N PRO A 210 -4.03 -1.53 -16.16
CA PRO A 210 -3.32 -1.02 -15.00
C PRO A 210 -4.14 0.04 -14.27
N PRO A 211 -3.98 0.17 -12.95
CA PRO A 211 -4.56 1.28 -12.20
C PRO A 211 -4.21 2.63 -12.84
N PRO A 212 -5.14 3.60 -12.85
CA PRO A 212 -4.98 4.84 -13.63
C PRO A 212 -3.71 5.64 -13.38
N HIS A 213 -3.23 5.63 -12.13
CA HIS A 213 -2.01 6.38 -11.76
C HIS A 213 -0.80 5.46 -11.53
N SER A 214 -0.91 4.16 -11.91
CA SER A 214 0.22 3.24 -11.79
C SER A 214 1.39 3.64 -12.69
N THR A 215 2.59 3.36 -12.22
CA THR A 215 3.83 3.60 -12.95
C THR A 215 4.64 2.32 -13.06
N TYR A 216 4.03 1.30 -13.66
CA TYR A 216 4.59 -0.06 -13.78
C TYR A 216 5.92 -0.10 -14.54
N GLU A 217 6.21 0.87 -15.38
CA GLU A 217 7.51 1.03 -16.04
C GLU A 217 8.68 1.19 -15.07
N TYR A 218 8.42 1.56 -13.82
CA TYR A 218 9.46 1.63 -12.77
C TYR A 218 9.56 0.37 -11.92
N THR A 219 8.68 -0.60 -12.12
CA THR A 219 8.71 -1.89 -11.44
C THR A 219 10.04 -2.61 -11.67
N VAL A 220 10.50 -3.38 -10.70
CA VAL A 220 11.72 -4.18 -10.79
C VAL A 220 11.40 -5.65 -10.55
N ILE A 221 11.75 -6.48 -11.52
CA ILE A 221 11.71 -7.93 -11.44
C ILE A 221 13.14 -8.44 -11.59
N ILE A 222 13.53 -9.37 -10.70
CA ILE A 222 14.83 -10.05 -10.76
C ILE A 222 14.58 -11.53 -10.97
N ALA A 223 15.20 -12.10 -11.99
CA ALA A 223 15.20 -13.54 -12.28
C ALA A 223 16.54 -14.19 -11.94
N ASP A 224 16.53 -15.49 -11.69
CA ASP A 224 17.70 -16.33 -11.52
C ASP A 224 18.22 -16.86 -12.87
N GLU A 225 19.27 -17.67 -12.83
CA GLU A 225 19.87 -18.30 -14.02
C GLU A 225 18.95 -19.26 -14.78
N ASN A 226 17.86 -19.73 -14.15
CA ASN A 226 16.83 -20.58 -14.75
C ASN A 226 15.63 -19.76 -15.29
N GLU A 227 15.73 -18.45 -15.36
CA GLU A 227 14.68 -17.54 -15.77
C GLU A 227 13.44 -17.56 -14.82
N GLU A 228 13.57 -18.10 -13.59
CA GLU A 228 12.50 -18.03 -12.59
C GLU A 228 12.60 -16.72 -11.80
N TYR A 229 11.44 -16.09 -11.53
CA TYR A 229 11.43 -14.82 -10.82
C TYR A 229 11.73 -15.01 -9.33
N ALA A 230 12.78 -14.37 -8.88
CA ALA A 230 13.33 -14.49 -7.54
C ALA A 230 12.95 -13.34 -6.61
N CYS A 231 12.76 -12.14 -7.17
CA CYS A 231 12.38 -10.94 -6.42
C CYS A 231 11.52 -10.03 -7.29
N TYR A 232 10.53 -9.42 -6.66
CA TYR A 232 9.65 -8.43 -7.25
C TYR A 232 9.55 -7.20 -6.36
N SER A 233 9.63 -6.02 -6.96
CA SER A 233 9.39 -4.75 -6.28
C SER A 233 8.57 -3.84 -7.16
N GLY A 234 7.33 -3.57 -6.76
CA GLY A 234 6.46 -2.58 -7.37
C GLY A 234 6.88 -1.17 -7.03
N MET A 235 6.54 -0.21 -7.90
CA MET A 235 6.89 1.19 -7.69
C MET A 235 5.86 2.12 -8.29
N TRP A 236 5.48 3.12 -7.49
CA TRP A 236 4.66 4.24 -7.91
C TRP A 236 5.50 5.52 -7.83
N TRP A 237 5.64 6.22 -8.93
CA TRP A 237 6.28 7.52 -8.95
C TRP A 237 5.22 8.62 -8.88
N VAL A 238 5.24 9.43 -7.82
CA VAL A 238 4.34 10.57 -7.60
C VAL A 238 5.16 11.86 -7.67
N PRO A 239 5.30 12.46 -8.87
CA PRO A 239 6.19 13.59 -9.08
C PRO A 239 5.81 14.82 -8.25
N GLU A 240 4.54 15.08 -8.01
CA GLU A 240 4.04 16.21 -7.22
C GLU A 240 4.53 16.14 -5.76
N ASN A 241 4.71 14.93 -5.24
CA ASN A 241 5.20 14.68 -3.89
C ASN A 241 6.71 14.37 -3.85
N HIS A 242 7.39 14.32 -4.99
CA HIS A 242 8.76 13.81 -5.10
C HIS A 242 8.95 12.43 -4.44
N LEU A 243 7.90 11.62 -4.48
CA LEU A 243 7.76 10.37 -3.73
C LEU A 243 7.94 9.16 -4.65
N ALA A 244 8.89 8.30 -4.32
CA ALA A 244 8.96 6.93 -4.79
C ALA A 244 8.20 6.04 -3.79
N TYR A 245 6.97 5.65 -4.12
CA TYR A 245 6.17 4.79 -3.27
C TYR A 245 6.39 3.33 -3.65
N MET A 246 7.13 2.61 -2.81
CA MET A 246 7.49 1.21 -3.05
C MET A 246 6.43 0.29 -2.45
N GLU A 247 5.71 -0.40 -3.31
CA GLU A 247 4.77 -1.47 -2.96
C GLU A 247 4.43 -2.31 -4.19
N PRO A 248 4.41 -3.65 -4.06
CA PRO A 248 4.94 -4.44 -2.94
C PRO A 248 6.44 -4.74 -3.09
N LEU A 249 7.04 -5.37 -2.09
CA LEU A 249 8.40 -5.93 -2.18
C LEU A 249 8.42 -7.35 -1.63
N CYS A 250 8.82 -8.30 -2.46
CA CYS A 250 8.98 -9.68 -2.01
C CYS A 250 10.21 -10.37 -2.61
N THR A 251 10.68 -11.39 -1.92
CA THR A 251 11.72 -12.30 -2.40
C THR A 251 11.31 -13.73 -2.07
N VAL A 252 11.37 -14.63 -3.04
CA VAL A 252 11.01 -16.04 -2.84
C VAL A 252 11.93 -16.69 -1.79
N PRO A 253 11.44 -17.66 -0.98
CA PRO A 253 12.15 -18.16 0.20
C PRO A 253 13.59 -18.62 -0.07
N GLN A 254 13.82 -19.39 -1.15
CA GLN A 254 15.13 -19.95 -1.51
C GLN A 254 16.19 -18.91 -1.91
N HIS A 255 15.76 -17.68 -2.21
CA HIS A 255 16.64 -16.59 -2.62
C HIS A 255 16.73 -15.45 -1.60
N ARG A 256 16.08 -15.58 -0.43
CA ARG A 256 16.16 -14.59 0.65
C ARG A 256 17.59 -14.47 1.19
N ARG A 257 17.90 -13.29 1.73
CA ARG A 257 19.19 -12.94 2.35
C ARG A 257 20.38 -12.95 1.38
N LYS A 258 20.12 -12.98 0.08
CA LYS A 258 21.15 -12.85 -0.97
C LYS A 258 21.35 -11.42 -1.48
N GLY A 259 20.59 -10.43 -0.95
CA GLY A 259 20.70 -9.02 -1.35
C GLY A 259 19.77 -8.59 -2.48
N LEU A 260 18.86 -9.45 -2.97
CA LEU A 260 17.98 -9.14 -4.11
C LEU A 260 17.05 -7.95 -3.84
N ALA A 261 16.42 -7.90 -2.66
CA ALA A 261 15.58 -6.77 -2.27
C ALA A 261 16.37 -5.46 -2.27
N SER A 262 17.58 -5.46 -1.72
CA SER A 262 18.45 -4.28 -1.71
C SER A 262 18.87 -3.84 -3.11
N ALA A 263 19.13 -4.79 -4.01
CA ALA A 263 19.43 -4.50 -5.42
C ALA A 263 18.21 -3.93 -6.15
N ALA A 264 17.00 -4.44 -5.90
CA ALA A 264 15.76 -3.91 -6.45
C ALA A 264 15.52 -2.46 -5.98
N LEU A 265 15.66 -2.17 -4.69
CA LEU A 265 15.54 -0.82 -4.14
C LEU A 265 16.60 0.12 -4.68
N THR A 266 17.83 -0.37 -4.89
CA THR A 266 18.89 0.42 -5.55
C THR A 266 18.53 0.76 -7.00
N GLN A 267 17.88 -0.15 -7.73
CA GLN A 267 17.44 0.10 -9.10
C GLN A 267 16.35 1.19 -9.13
N HIS A 268 15.40 1.17 -8.20
CA HIS A 268 14.42 2.25 -8.04
C HIS A 268 15.10 3.59 -7.76
N TYR A 269 16.02 3.63 -6.81
CA TYR A 269 16.80 4.82 -6.48
C TYR A 269 17.52 5.38 -7.72
N ARG A 270 18.21 4.53 -8.48
CA ARG A 270 18.94 4.93 -9.70
C ARG A 270 18.02 5.47 -10.80
N ARG A 271 16.80 4.92 -10.93
CA ARG A 271 15.82 5.34 -11.94
C ARG A 271 15.11 6.65 -11.54
N LEU A 272 14.75 6.81 -10.27
CA LEU A 272 13.85 7.89 -9.84
C LEU A 272 14.58 9.13 -9.30
N LYS A 273 15.79 8.99 -8.76
CA LYS A 273 16.58 10.15 -8.31
C LYS A 273 16.80 11.19 -9.42
N PRO A 274 17.17 10.83 -10.67
CA PRO A 274 17.30 11.80 -11.76
C PRO A 274 15.98 12.47 -12.16
N LEU A 275 14.84 11.87 -11.85
CA LEU A 275 13.50 12.43 -12.08
C LEU A 275 13.05 13.39 -10.97
N GLY A 276 13.85 13.55 -9.93
CA GLY A 276 13.56 14.46 -8.83
C GLY A 276 12.95 13.81 -7.59
N ALA A 277 12.95 12.48 -7.49
CA ALA A 277 12.54 11.82 -6.26
C ALA A 277 13.48 12.21 -5.10
N THR A 278 12.89 12.54 -3.96
CA THR A 278 13.61 12.93 -2.74
C THR A 278 13.62 11.83 -1.68
N HIS A 279 12.69 10.90 -1.78
CA HIS A 279 12.56 9.82 -0.82
C HIS A 279 11.79 8.62 -1.40
N MET A 280 11.98 7.46 -0.75
CA MET A 280 11.34 6.20 -1.11
C MET A 280 10.76 5.53 0.14
N THR A 281 9.51 5.07 0.07
CA THR A 281 8.90 4.32 1.16
C THR A 281 9.52 2.93 1.30
N GLY A 282 9.41 2.38 2.51
CA GLY A 282 9.72 0.99 2.85
C GLY A 282 8.76 0.54 3.95
N GLY A 283 8.78 -0.73 4.28
CA GLY A 283 7.95 -1.27 5.36
C GLY A 283 8.63 -1.24 6.73
N GLY A 284 7.95 -1.81 7.72
CA GLY A 284 8.42 -1.88 9.10
C GLY A 284 9.53 -2.91 9.37
N ASP A 285 9.96 -3.70 8.37
CA ASP A 285 10.99 -4.72 8.59
C ASP A 285 12.36 -4.09 8.94
N PRO A 286 13.03 -4.55 10.02
CA PRO A 286 14.34 -4.03 10.43
C PRO A 286 15.46 -4.17 9.38
N SER A 287 15.27 -4.98 8.34
CA SER A 287 16.25 -5.12 7.25
C SER A 287 16.45 -3.82 6.47
N TYR A 288 15.44 -2.96 6.40
CA TYR A 288 15.56 -1.64 5.76
C TYR A 288 16.61 -0.75 6.42
N GLU A 289 16.76 -0.80 7.75
CA GLU A 289 17.79 -0.02 8.46
C GLU A 289 19.21 -0.37 7.99
N LYS A 290 19.45 -1.65 7.68
CA LYS A 290 20.77 -2.15 7.26
C LYS A 290 21.24 -1.56 5.93
N ILE A 291 20.31 -1.09 5.12
CA ILE A 291 20.59 -0.45 3.82
C ILE A 291 20.38 1.07 3.85
N GLY A 292 20.25 1.65 5.06
CA GLY A 292 20.28 3.09 5.26
C GLY A 292 18.92 3.79 5.35
N TYR A 293 17.82 3.03 5.37
CA TYR A 293 16.51 3.60 5.66
C TYR A 293 16.49 4.19 7.08
N GLY A 294 15.84 5.32 7.23
CA GLY A 294 15.57 5.97 8.50
C GLY A 294 14.11 5.86 8.89
N LYS A 295 13.74 6.66 9.88
CA LYS A 295 12.36 6.78 10.34
C LYS A 295 11.46 7.30 9.23
N GLY A 296 10.25 6.76 9.17
CA GLY A 296 9.19 7.19 8.28
C GLY A 296 7.91 7.50 9.04
N ILE A 297 6.83 6.80 8.71
CA ILE A 297 5.54 6.98 9.39
C ILE A 297 5.49 6.08 10.62
N HIS A 298 5.15 6.65 11.77
CA HIS A 298 4.84 5.87 12.96
C HIS A 298 3.33 5.63 13.03
N TRP A 299 2.96 4.36 12.98
CA TRP A 299 1.58 3.90 12.99
C TRP A 299 1.14 3.45 14.37
N TYR A 300 -0.12 3.70 14.68
CA TYR A 300 -0.78 3.29 15.92
C TYR A 300 -2.08 2.55 15.58
N CYS A 301 -2.18 1.31 16.01
CA CYS A 301 -3.41 0.54 15.89
C CYS A 301 -4.27 0.74 17.13
N TYR A 302 -5.42 1.37 16.95
CA TYR A 302 -6.45 1.51 17.98
C TYR A 302 -7.60 0.55 17.69
N ALA A 303 -8.04 -0.22 18.69
CA ALA A 303 -9.12 -1.15 18.48
C ALA A 303 -10.16 -1.11 19.60
N ARG A 304 -11.39 -1.46 19.22
CA ARG A 304 -12.54 -1.58 20.13
C ARG A 304 -13.33 -2.83 19.78
N HIS A 305 -13.77 -3.57 20.77
CA HIS A 305 -14.82 -4.58 20.61
C HIS A 305 -16.19 -3.88 20.50
N LYS A 306 -17.01 -4.29 19.53
CA LYS A 306 -18.39 -3.83 19.38
C LYS A 306 -19.31 -4.47 20.41
#